data_4e65c2cc405e8dea767d75493bbc856b
#
_entry.id   4e65c2cc405e8dea767d75493bbc856b
#
_cell.length_a   1.000
_cell.length_b   1.000
_cell.length_c   1.000
_cell.angle_alpha   90.00
_cell.angle_beta   90.00
_cell.angle_gamma   90.00
#
_symmetry.space_group_name_H-M   'P 1'
#
loop_
_entity.id
_entity.type
_entity.pdbx_description
1 polymer ?
#
loop_
_entity_poly.entity_id
_entity_poly.type
_entity_poly.pdbx_seq_one_letter_code
_entity_poly.pdbx_strand_id
1 'polypeptide(L)'
;ACDAADGCGRGQMDKLTHTGLHGAHTTQATLEKLFGIEINYTLRVNFSSVQTIVDALGGIEVDNPQTFRIGGYTFEPGRIHLDGDQALMFSRERKSFGEGDRERGRNQMRVFSGILDKVTSPAILTNYMSILDAVGDSFETNMSSGEMKSLVQMQLNDRASWHIQQMSVDGANGNDYCYELQ
;
A
#
# COMPACT_ATOMS: atom_id res chain seq x y z
N ALA A 1 -19.84 3.06 -6.89
CA ALA A 1 -21.25 3.08 -6.57
C ALA A 1 -21.45 2.38 -5.23
N CYS A 2 -21.96 3.11 -4.24
CA CYS A 2 -22.33 2.52 -2.96
C CYS A 2 -23.41 1.46 -3.14
N ASP A 3 -23.30 0.33 -2.48
CA ASP A 3 -24.37 -0.63 -2.38
C ASP A 3 -25.34 -0.20 -1.27
N ALA A 4 -26.65 -0.40 -1.47
CA ALA A 4 -27.66 -0.04 -0.46
C ALA A 4 -27.47 -0.77 0.89
N ALA A 5 -26.74 -1.90 0.89
CA ALA A 5 -26.37 -2.64 2.09
C ALA A 5 -25.38 -1.88 3.00
N ASP A 6 -24.60 -0.94 2.44
CA ASP A 6 -23.55 -0.22 3.16
C ASP A 6 -24.00 1.15 3.69
N GLY A 7 -25.28 1.45 3.62
CA GLY A 7 -25.87 2.67 4.19
C GLY A 7 -25.65 3.95 3.38
N CYS A 8 -25.08 3.86 2.18
CA CYS A 8 -24.99 5.01 1.27
C CYS A 8 -26.09 4.94 0.20
N GLY A 9 -26.67 6.10 -0.15
CA GLY A 9 -27.73 6.20 -1.15
C GLY A 9 -27.23 5.80 -2.54
N ARG A 10 -28.02 4.96 -3.23
CA ARG A 10 -27.73 4.51 -4.59
C ARG A 10 -27.59 5.72 -5.52
N GLY A 11 -26.43 5.84 -6.20
CA GLY A 11 -26.18 6.92 -7.15
C GLY A 11 -25.65 8.23 -6.53
N GLN A 12 -25.38 8.24 -5.23
CA GLN A 12 -24.65 9.37 -4.62
C GLN A 12 -23.18 9.36 -5.09
N MET A 13 -22.73 10.53 -5.51
CA MET A 13 -21.31 10.76 -5.78
C MET A 13 -20.63 11.19 -4.48
N ASP A 14 -19.51 10.54 -4.17
CA ASP A 14 -18.72 10.85 -2.99
C ASP A 14 -17.24 10.65 -3.32
N LYS A 15 -16.35 11.11 -2.42
CA LYS A 15 -14.92 10.93 -2.60
C LYS A 15 -14.56 9.45 -2.61
N LEU A 16 -13.67 9.04 -3.51
CA LEU A 16 -13.19 7.66 -3.58
C LEU A 16 -12.64 7.18 -2.24
N THR A 17 -11.97 8.06 -1.47
CA THR A 17 -11.45 7.73 -0.13
C THR A 17 -12.54 7.36 0.87
N HIS A 18 -13.77 7.82 0.69
CA HIS A 18 -14.89 7.49 1.58
C HIS A 18 -15.43 6.09 1.37
N THR A 19 -15.12 5.43 0.25
CA THR A 19 -15.51 4.03 0.03
C THR A 19 -14.94 3.10 1.10
N GLY A 20 -13.77 3.44 1.64
CA GLY A 20 -13.14 2.68 2.74
C GLY A 20 -13.95 2.69 4.05
N LEU A 21 -14.85 3.67 4.25
CA LEU A 21 -15.77 3.70 5.40
C LEU A 21 -16.85 2.63 5.30
N HIS A 22 -17.12 2.14 4.10
CA HIS A 22 -18.12 1.11 3.79
C HIS A 22 -17.50 -0.27 3.54
N GLY A 23 -16.23 -0.44 3.88
CA GLY A 23 -15.50 -1.69 3.79
C GLY A 23 -14.68 -1.88 2.51
N ALA A 24 -13.79 -2.89 2.53
CA ALA A 24 -12.88 -3.19 1.43
C ALA A 24 -13.62 -3.55 0.13
N HIS A 25 -14.73 -4.27 0.22
CA HIS A 25 -15.54 -4.66 -0.94
C HIS A 25 -16.08 -3.45 -1.70
N THR A 26 -16.57 -2.41 -1.00
CA THR A 26 -17.07 -1.18 -1.66
C THR A 26 -15.96 -0.45 -2.38
N THR A 27 -14.77 -0.37 -1.79
CA THR A 27 -13.59 0.21 -2.43
C THR A 27 -13.20 -0.60 -3.68
N GLN A 28 -13.13 -1.92 -3.57
CA GLN A 28 -12.85 -2.83 -4.68
C GLN A 28 -13.81 -2.61 -5.84
N ALA A 29 -15.12 -2.76 -5.61
CA ALA A 29 -16.14 -2.61 -6.63
C ALA A 29 -16.15 -1.22 -7.29
N THR A 30 -15.80 -0.18 -6.53
CA THR A 30 -15.69 1.20 -7.06
C THR A 30 -14.48 1.34 -7.97
N LEU A 31 -13.33 0.78 -7.59
CA LEU A 31 -12.11 0.80 -8.41
C LEU A 31 -12.27 -0.05 -9.67
N GLU A 32 -12.86 -1.24 -9.57
CA GLU A 32 -13.17 -2.10 -10.71
C GLU A 32 -14.03 -1.37 -11.75
N LYS A 33 -15.08 -0.68 -11.27
CA LYS A 33 -15.95 0.10 -12.14
C LYS A 33 -15.26 1.32 -12.74
N LEU A 34 -14.42 2.01 -11.96
CA LEU A 34 -13.73 3.22 -12.39
C LEU A 34 -12.69 2.92 -13.48
N PHE A 35 -11.91 1.87 -13.29
CA PHE A 35 -10.79 1.53 -14.17
C PHE A 35 -11.11 0.44 -15.19
N GLY A 36 -12.27 -0.21 -15.11
CA GLY A 36 -12.64 -1.33 -15.99
C GLY A 36 -11.73 -2.55 -15.83
N ILE A 37 -11.22 -2.79 -14.62
CA ILE A 37 -10.34 -3.90 -14.27
C ILE A 37 -11.05 -4.86 -13.33
N GLU A 38 -10.54 -6.07 -13.22
CA GLU A 38 -10.93 -7.03 -12.19
C GLU A 38 -9.87 -7.04 -11.07
N ILE A 39 -10.31 -6.95 -9.82
CA ILE A 39 -9.47 -7.01 -8.63
C ILE A 39 -9.79 -8.29 -7.87
N ASN A 40 -8.90 -9.28 -7.95
CA ASN A 40 -9.12 -10.58 -7.33
C ASN A 40 -8.78 -10.58 -5.84
N TYR A 41 -7.76 -9.82 -5.45
CA TYR A 41 -7.28 -9.79 -4.08
C TYR A 41 -7.19 -8.38 -3.54
N THR A 42 -7.53 -8.26 -2.25
CA THR A 42 -7.42 -7.02 -1.49
C THR A 42 -6.53 -7.25 -0.28
N LEU A 43 -5.73 -6.25 0.05
CA LEU A 43 -4.92 -6.21 1.26
C LEU A 43 -5.19 -4.89 1.98
N ARG A 44 -5.67 -4.99 3.22
CA ARG A 44 -5.89 -3.84 4.08
C ARG A 44 -4.87 -3.82 5.20
N VAL A 45 -4.15 -2.74 5.32
CA VAL A 45 -3.16 -2.49 6.36
C VAL A 45 -3.42 -1.15 7.01
N ASN A 46 -3.12 -1.03 8.30
CA ASN A 46 -3.11 0.26 8.98
C ASN A 46 -1.67 0.75 9.19
N PHE A 47 -1.50 1.96 9.69
CA PHE A 47 -0.16 2.54 9.86
C PHE A 47 0.72 1.78 10.86
N SER A 48 0.17 1.27 11.97
CA SER A 48 0.93 0.45 12.92
C SER A 48 1.30 -0.91 12.33
N SER A 49 0.47 -1.44 11.45
CA SER A 49 0.76 -2.68 10.74
C SER A 49 1.97 -2.57 9.82
N VAL A 50 2.15 -1.42 9.15
CA VAL A 50 3.35 -1.19 8.32
C VAL A 50 4.62 -1.33 9.16
N GLN A 51 4.64 -0.76 10.36
CA GLN A 51 5.76 -0.87 11.29
C GLN A 51 6.04 -2.35 11.63
N THR A 52 5.02 -3.08 12.10
CA THR A 52 5.15 -4.49 12.46
C THR A 52 5.62 -5.35 11.29
N ILE A 53 5.08 -5.12 10.09
CA ILE A 53 5.47 -5.87 8.88
C ILE A 53 6.94 -5.60 8.54
N VAL A 54 7.35 -4.33 8.52
CA VAL A 54 8.74 -3.95 8.19
C VAL A 54 9.72 -4.52 9.19
N ASP A 55 9.41 -4.48 10.49
CA ASP A 55 10.26 -5.05 11.55
C ASP A 55 10.35 -6.58 11.43
N ALA A 56 9.24 -7.27 11.16
CA ALA A 56 9.23 -8.72 10.93
C ALA A 56 10.06 -9.13 9.70
N LEU A 57 10.16 -8.28 8.70
CA LEU A 57 11.01 -8.47 7.52
C LEU A 57 12.49 -8.14 7.77
N GLY A 58 12.84 -7.60 8.94
CA GLY A 58 14.19 -7.14 9.26
C GLY A 58 14.57 -5.85 8.54
N GLY A 59 13.58 -4.98 8.30
CA GLY A 59 13.74 -3.72 7.58
C GLY A 59 13.60 -3.85 6.07
N ILE A 60 13.46 -2.69 5.41
CA ILE A 60 13.32 -2.57 3.95
C ILE A 60 14.30 -1.55 3.39
N GLU A 61 14.58 -1.67 2.09
CA GLU A 61 15.34 -0.68 1.34
C GLU A 61 14.40 0.19 0.52
N VAL A 62 14.62 1.49 0.53
CA VAL A 62 13.87 2.44 -0.31
C VAL A 62 14.79 3.43 -0.99
N ASP A 63 14.41 3.88 -2.19
CA ASP A 63 15.12 4.96 -2.89
C ASP A 63 14.50 6.31 -2.51
N ASN A 64 15.25 7.10 -1.74
CA ASN A 64 14.84 8.44 -1.32
C ASN A 64 15.40 9.50 -2.28
N PRO A 65 14.57 10.33 -2.93
CA PRO A 65 15.05 11.30 -3.92
C PRO A 65 15.69 12.54 -3.30
N GLN A 66 15.38 12.87 -2.05
CA GLN A 66 15.82 14.12 -1.44
C GLN A 66 15.83 14.07 0.09
N THR A 67 16.64 14.92 0.71
CA THR A 67 16.72 15.03 2.16
C THR A 67 15.41 15.58 2.74
N PHE A 68 14.92 14.95 3.82
CA PHE A 68 13.87 15.52 4.66
C PHE A 68 13.97 15.03 6.11
N ARG A 69 13.20 15.69 7.01
CA ARG A 69 13.20 15.39 8.44
C ARG A 69 11.77 15.26 8.96
N ILE A 70 11.53 14.18 9.72
CA ILE A 70 10.26 13.95 10.40
C ILE A 70 10.47 13.04 11.61
N GLY A 71 9.76 13.30 12.73
CA GLY A 71 9.78 12.43 13.91
C GLY A 71 11.15 12.25 14.55
N GLY A 72 12.06 13.21 14.37
CA GLY A 72 13.44 13.12 14.87
C GLY A 72 14.42 12.42 13.93
N TYR A 73 13.95 11.82 12.85
CA TYR A 73 14.76 11.17 11.82
C TYR A 73 15.15 12.15 10.72
N THR A 74 16.33 11.94 10.15
CA THR A 74 16.80 12.58 8.91
C THR A 74 16.96 11.50 7.86
N PHE A 75 16.28 11.65 6.73
CA PHE A 75 16.35 10.76 5.59
C PHE A 75 17.16 11.43 4.49
N GLU A 76 18.33 10.87 4.17
CA GLU A 76 19.24 11.40 3.13
C GLU A 76 18.86 10.83 1.75
N PRO A 77 19.25 11.51 0.65
CA PRO A 77 19.00 11.01 -0.69
C PRO A 77 19.78 9.72 -0.97
N GLY A 78 19.22 8.87 -1.81
CA GLY A 78 19.80 7.59 -2.23
C GLY A 78 19.06 6.40 -1.69
N ARG A 79 19.68 5.23 -1.81
CA ARG A 79 19.13 3.99 -1.27
C ARG A 79 19.39 3.91 0.23
N ILE A 80 18.32 3.88 1.01
CA ILE A 80 18.38 3.91 2.47
C ILE A 80 17.66 2.70 3.05
N HIS A 81 18.18 2.21 4.18
CA HIS A 81 17.53 1.17 4.98
C HIS A 81 16.57 1.81 5.97
N LEU A 82 15.37 1.26 6.09
CA LEU A 82 14.35 1.70 7.03
C LEU A 82 13.93 0.53 7.93
N ASP A 83 13.96 0.72 9.24
CA ASP A 83 13.22 -0.09 10.19
C ASP A 83 11.73 0.30 10.19
N GLY A 84 10.91 -0.37 11.05
CA GLY A 84 9.48 -0.13 11.08
C GLY A 84 9.10 1.29 11.45
N ASP A 85 9.74 1.88 12.47
CA ASP A 85 9.50 3.27 12.88
C ASP A 85 9.88 4.27 11.79
N GLN A 86 11.04 4.07 11.18
CA GLN A 86 11.51 4.89 10.08
C GLN A 86 10.60 4.79 8.85
N ALA A 87 10.15 3.58 8.49
CA ALA A 87 9.23 3.35 7.38
C ALA A 87 7.87 4.04 7.63
N LEU A 88 7.37 3.96 8.87
CA LEU A 88 6.16 4.66 9.27
C LEU A 88 6.33 6.18 9.13
N MET A 89 7.42 6.76 9.66
CA MET A 89 7.68 8.20 9.56
C MET A 89 7.88 8.63 8.11
N PHE A 90 8.66 7.87 7.33
CA PHE A 90 8.87 8.11 5.91
C PHE A 90 7.55 8.17 5.12
N SER A 91 6.64 7.23 5.37
CA SER A 91 5.34 7.14 4.71
C SER A 91 4.36 8.26 5.10
N ARG A 92 4.60 8.94 6.23
CA ARG A 92 3.72 10.01 6.76
C ARG A 92 4.16 11.41 6.39
N GLU A 93 5.38 11.58 5.83
CA GLU A 93 5.90 12.91 5.51
C GLU A 93 5.03 13.61 4.46
N ARG A 94 4.73 14.86 4.76
CA ARG A 94 3.83 15.70 3.97
C ARG A 94 4.29 17.14 3.84
N LYS A 95 5.04 17.64 4.83
CA LYS A 95 5.31 19.08 4.99
C LYS A 95 6.60 19.52 4.34
N SER A 96 7.56 18.62 4.17
CA SER A 96 8.88 18.92 3.62
C SER A 96 8.87 19.13 2.11
N PHE A 97 7.74 18.87 1.44
CA PHE A 97 7.62 18.88 -0.02
C PHE A 97 6.56 19.88 -0.47
N GLY A 98 6.83 20.60 -1.54
CA GLY A 98 5.88 21.57 -2.10
C GLY A 98 4.57 20.94 -2.59
N GLU A 99 4.58 19.67 -2.99
CA GLU A 99 3.42 18.92 -3.46
C GLU A 99 2.63 18.19 -2.35
N GLY A 100 3.07 18.31 -1.08
CA GLY A 100 2.37 17.84 0.11
C GLY A 100 1.81 16.42 0.04
N ASP A 101 0.56 16.32 -0.31
CA ASP A 101 -0.20 15.05 -0.32
C ASP A 101 0.24 14.08 -1.41
N ARG A 102 0.65 14.59 -2.57
CA ARG A 102 1.16 13.76 -3.68
C ARG A 102 2.48 13.08 -3.30
N GLU A 103 3.39 13.82 -2.68
CA GLU A 103 4.68 13.24 -2.26
C GLU A 103 4.49 12.22 -1.13
N ARG A 104 3.54 12.45 -0.21
CA ARG A 104 3.15 11.43 0.75
C ARG A 104 2.71 10.13 0.05
N GLY A 105 1.88 10.23 -0.98
CA GLY A 105 1.48 9.07 -1.79
C GLY A 105 2.68 8.36 -2.43
N ARG A 106 3.63 9.11 -2.98
CA ARG A 106 4.87 8.55 -3.53
C ARG A 106 5.72 7.85 -2.46
N ASN A 107 5.85 8.44 -1.27
CA ASN A 107 6.57 7.83 -0.16
C ASN A 107 5.91 6.55 0.32
N GLN A 108 4.57 6.50 0.40
CA GLN A 108 3.83 5.28 0.68
C GLN A 108 4.12 4.19 -0.35
N MET A 109 4.15 4.55 -1.64
CA MET A 109 4.49 3.59 -2.70
C MET A 109 5.94 3.12 -2.65
N ARG A 110 6.90 3.98 -2.27
CA ARG A 110 8.31 3.58 -2.05
C ARG A 110 8.42 2.54 -0.93
N VAL A 111 7.74 2.78 0.21
CA VAL A 111 7.69 1.82 1.32
C VAL A 111 7.03 0.51 0.87
N PHE A 112 5.91 0.59 0.16
CA PHE A 112 5.22 -0.60 -0.36
C PHE A 112 6.12 -1.39 -1.33
N SER A 113 6.81 -0.72 -2.24
CA SER A 113 7.76 -1.37 -3.15
C SER A 113 8.91 -2.04 -2.39
N GLY A 114 9.46 -1.37 -1.37
CA GLY A 114 10.49 -1.96 -0.51
C GLY A 114 10.01 -3.21 0.24
N ILE A 115 8.75 -3.21 0.71
CA ILE A 115 8.13 -4.41 1.31
C ILE A 115 8.02 -5.52 0.27
N LEU A 116 7.52 -5.24 -0.93
CA LEU A 116 7.38 -6.24 -2.00
C LEU A 116 8.73 -6.83 -2.41
N ASP A 117 9.74 -6.01 -2.61
CA ASP A 117 11.10 -6.46 -2.92
C ASP A 117 11.64 -7.40 -1.83
N LYS A 118 11.37 -7.07 -0.58
CA LYS A 118 11.81 -7.87 0.56
C LYS A 118 11.05 -9.19 0.65
N VAL A 119 9.70 -9.19 0.57
CA VAL A 119 8.90 -10.42 0.71
C VAL A 119 9.11 -11.38 -0.45
N THR A 120 9.46 -10.89 -1.64
CA THR A 120 9.77 -11.75 -2.79
C THR A 120 11.21 -12.27 -2.80
N SER A 121 12.04 -11.84 -1.84
CA SER A 121 13.42 -12.33 -1.73
C SER A 121 13.47 -13.82 -1.30
N PRO A 122 14.42 -14.61 -1.82
CA PRO A 122 14.52 -16.03 -1.46
C PRO A 122 14.66 -16.30 0.04
N ALA A 123 15.33 -15.40 0.76
CA ALA A 123 15.52 -15.54 2.21
C ALA A 123 14.19 -15.45 2.98
N ILE A 124 13.29 -14.56 2.57
CA ILE A 124 11.96 -14.40 3.17
C ILE A 124 11.04 -15.54 2.74
N LEU A 125 11.03 -15.89 1.45
CA LEU A 125 10.18 -16.94 0.91
C LEU A 125 10.44 -18.31 1.55
N THR A 126 11.66 -18.61 1.94
CA THR A 126 11.99 -19.87 2.65
C THR A 126 11.45 -19.91 4.09
N ASN A 127 11.20 -18.74 4.69
CA ASN A 127 10.71 -18.59 6.06
C ASN A 127 9.33 -17.92 6.15
N TYR A 128 8.58 -17.88 5.04
CA TYR A 128 7.34 -17.12 4.95
C TYR A 128 6.30 -17.45 6.02
N MET A 129 6.22 -18.72 6.46
CA MET A 129 5.27 -19.13 7.50
C MET A 129 5.54 -18.42 8.83
N SER A 130 6.81 -18.36 9.26
CA SER A 130 7.17 -17.65 10.50
C SER A 130 6.88 -16.16 10.42
N ILE A 131 7.02 -15.57 9.23
CA ILE A 131 6.70 -14.17 9.01
C ILE A 131 5.19 -13.95 9.02
N LEU A 132 4.42 -14.82 8.35
CA LEU A 132 2.96 -14.74 8.39
C LEU A 132 2.43 -14.88 9.82
N ASP A 133 2.98 -15.79 10.62
CA ASP A 133 2.61 -15.95 12.02
C ASP A 133 2.92 -14.67 12.84
N ALA A 134 4.05 -14.01 12.56
CA ALA A 134 4.43 -12.78 13.26
C ALA A 134 3.58 -11.56 12.87
N VAL A 135 3.05 -11.52 11.64
CA VAL A 135 2.30 -10.37 11.12
C VAL A 135 0.82 -10.65 10.87
N GLY A 136 0.34 -11.84 11.19
CA GLY A 136 -1.02 -12.31 10.83
C GLY A 136 -2.14 -11.37 11.27
N ASP A 137 -2.00 -10.74 12.43
CA ASP A 137 -2.96 -9.76 12.96
C ASP A 137 -2.74 -8.34 12.41
N SER A 138 -1.71 -8.14 11.57
CA SER A 138 -1.33 -6.83 11.06
C SER A 138 -1.98 -6.47 9.72
N PHE A 139 -2.69 -7.39 9.10
CA PHE A 139 -3.38 -7.14 7.83
C PHE A 139 -4.64 -7.99 7.68
N GLU A 140 -5.56 -7.49 6.88
CA GLU A 140 -6.76 -8.20 6.46
C GLU A 140 -6.68 -8.44 4.94
N THR A 141 -6.99 -9.67 4.51
CA THR A 141 -7.00 -10.03 3.08
C THR A 141 -8.12 -11.03 2.79
N ASN A 142 -8.61 -11.01 1.56
CA ASN A 142 -9.53 -12.04 1.05
C ASN A 142 -8.78 -13.25 0.43
N MET A 143 -7.44 -13.21 0.39
CA MET A 143 -6.63 -14.33 -0.11
C MET A 143 -6.58 -15.45 0.94
N SER A 144 -6.90 -16.65 0.56
CA SER A 144 -6.80 -17.83 1.44
C SER A 144 -5.34 -18.23 1.67
N SER A 145 -5.07 -18.92 2.79
CA SER A 145 -3.73 -19.45 3.08
C SER A 145 -3.21 -20.42 2.00
N GLY A 146 -4.13 -21.13 1.33
CA GLY A 146 -3.77 -22.02 0.21
C GLY A 146 -3.28 -21.26 -1.02
N GLU A 147 -3.93 -20.17 -1.37
CA GLU A 147 -3.54 -19.28 -2.46
C GLU A 147 -2.22 -18.59 -2.16
N MET A 148 -2.03 -18.07 -0.92
CA MET A 148 -0.74 -17.52 -0.50
C MET A 148 0.40 -18.54 -0.65
N LYS A 149 0.19 -19.78 -0.19
CA LYS A 149 1.16 -20.86 -0.34
C LYS A 149 1.49 -21.13 -1.80
N SER A 150 0.48 -21.15 -2.68
CA SER A 150 0.66 -21.37 -4.11
C SER A 150 1.47 -20.25 -4.77
N LEU A 151 1.22 -18.99 -4.41
CA LEU A 151 1.99 -17.84 -4.89
C LEU A 151 3.45 -17.91 -4.43
N VAL A 152 3.70 -18.27 -3.17
CA VAL A 152 5.07 -18.44 -2.65
C VAL A 152 5.80 -19.55 -3.40
N GLN A 153 5.14 -20.71 -3.63
CA GLN A 153 5.75 -21.82 -4.37
C GLN A 153 6.04 -21.43 -5.83
N MET A 154 5.12 -20.72 -6.48
CA MET A 154 5.34 -20.20 -7.82
C MET A 154 6.57 -19.29 -7.85
N GLN A 155 6.67 -18.33 -6.92
CA GLN A 155 7.80 -17.42 -6.85
C GLN A 155 9.14 -18.14 -6.59
N LEU A 156 9.15 -19.16 -5.74
CA LEU A 156 10.35 -19.96 -5.48
C LEU A 156 10.80 -20.77 -6.71
N ASN A 157 9.84 -21.27 -7.50
CA ASN A 157 10.12 -22.05 -8.69
C ASN A 157 10.59 -21.19 -9.87
N ASP A 158 9.86 -20.12 -10.13
CA ASP A 158 10.07 -19.29 -11.33
C ASP A 158 11.14 -18.24 -11.11
N ARG A 159 11.37 -17.83 -9.84
CA ARG A 159 12.28 -16.75 -9.45
C ARG A 159 12.09 -15.48 -10.28
N ALA A 160 10.85 -15.24 -10.67
CA ALA A 160 10.48 -14.08 -11.49
C ALA A 160 10.80 -12.77 -10.74
N SER A 161 11.35 -11.80 -11.46
CA SER A 161 11.48 -10.45 -10.94
C SER A 161 10.15 -9.71 -11.09
N TRP A 162 9.69 -9.08 -10.02
CA TRP A 162 8.50 -8.25 -10.05
C TRP A 162 8.86 -6.88 -10.59
N HIS A 163 8.12 -6.43 -11.60
CA HIS A 163 8.23 -5.07 -12.10
C HIS A 163 7.02 -4.27 -11.64
N ILE A 164 7.25 -3.30 -10.74
CA ILE A 164 6.19 -2.47 -10.18
C ILE A 164 6.13 -1.18 -11.00
N GLN A 165 5.01 -0.96 -11.68
CA GLN A 165 4.74 0.30 -12.36
C GLN A 165 3.75 1.10 -11.53
N GLN A 166 4.17 2.27 -11.05
CA GLN A 166 3.31 3.20 -10.36
C GLN A 166 2.60 4.09 -11.38
N MET A 167 1.29 4.16 -11.26
CA MET A 167 0.46 5.13 -11.98
C MET A 167 -0.27 6.01 -10.97
N SER A 168 -0.43 7.27 -11.28
CA SER A 168 -1.23 8.21 -10.49
C SER A 168 -2.32 8.81 -11.38
N VAL A 169 -3.46 9.06 -10.79
CA VAL A 169 -4.55 9.79 -11.44
C VAL A 169 -4.54 11.20 -10.91
N ASP A 170 -4.40 12.16 -11.80
CA ASP A 170 -4.50 13.58 -11.49
C ASP A 170 -5.93 14.07 -11.73
N GLY A 171 -6.36 15.03 -10.92
CA GLY A 171 -7.67 15.66 -11.03
C GLY A 171 -7.60 17.14 -10.68
N ALA A 172 -8.51 17.93 -11.21
CA ALA A 172 -8.72 19.30 -10.80
C ALA A 172 -9.59 19.36 -9.54
N ASN A 173 -9.38 20.36 -8.68
CA ASN A 173 -10.28 20.64 -7.58
C ASN A 173 -11.59 21.19 -8.15
N GLY A 174 -12.66 20.41 -8.12
CA GLY A 174 -14.01 20.88 -8.43
C GLY A 174 -14.66 21.55 -7.23
N ASN A 175 -15.66 22.39 -7.48
CA ASN A 175 -16.50 22.98 -6.41
C ASN A 175 -17.52 21.98 -5.85
N ASP A 176 -17.75 20.88 -6.55
CA ASP A 176 -18.52 19.74 -6.07
C ASP A 176 -17.58 18.77 -5.39
N TYR A 177 -18.05 18.01 -4.41
CA TYR A 177 -17.28 17.13 -3.53
C TYR A 177 -16.45 16.02 -4.23
N CYS A 178 -16.30 16.06 -5.55
CA CYS A 178 -15.62 15.08 -6.39
C CYS A 178 -14.51 15.75 -7.20
N TYR A 179 -13.39 15.05 -7.38
CA TYR A 179 -12.38 15.40 -8.37
C TYR A 179 -12.88 14.99 -9.75
N GLU A 180 -12.86 15.89 -10.71
CA GLU A 180 -13.03 15.53 -12.13
C GLU A 180 -11.74 14.87 -12.61
N LEU A 181 -11.84 13.67 -13.15
CA LEU A 181 -10.74 12.98 -13.82
C LEU A 181 -10.47 13.67 -15.15
N GLN A 182 -9.24 14.10 -15.38
CA GLN A 182 -8.78 14.61 -16.69
C GLN A 182 -8.14 13.50 -17.49
#